data_16b51f477f0dd967b00e19887a285a75
#
_entry.id   16b51f477f0dd967b00e19887a285a75
#
_cell.length_a   1.000
_cell.length_b   1.000
_cell.length_c   1.000
_cell.angle_alpha   90.00
_cell.angle_beta   90.00
_cell.angle_gamma   90.00
#
_symmetry.space_group_name_H-M   'P 1'
#
loop_
_entity.id
_entity.type
_entity.pdbx_description
1 polymer ?
#
loop_
_entity_poly.entity_id
_entity_poly.type
_entity_poly.pdbx_seq_one_letter_code
_entity_poly.pdbx_strand_id
1 'polypeptide(L)'
;MQNTAYLKRLRHIVLGAAVLAGGAWFLGAAPSLVLASEASSLGDEPLPKERRQNESGANSRRVDRAEDMIALLHEGNRMEIEGAKLALEKGQAERVKNYALLLTKEHQRCDKQLMDYADQKQFDRRNLEDGKQEEADGPLERLRVRQPQNFDRAFILAMVREHGKMIDALTSTMQESRDTDLRRLLAGQRPVLEKLKKAGEAILARLPANSEP
;
A
#
# COMPACT_ATOMS: atom_id res chain seq x y z
N MET A 1 -8.19 10.31 19.58
CA MET A 1 -9.28 10.37 18.60
C MET A 1 -8.83 10.33 17.13
N GLN A 2 -7.55 10.04 16.85
CA GLN A 2 -6.98 10.15 15.48
C GLN A 2 -6.59 8.81 14.83
N ASN A 3 -6.80 7.67 15.52
CA ASN A 3 -6.72 6.32 14.93
C ASN A 3 -7.73 6.10 13.78
N THR A 4 -8.61 7.07 13.61
CA THR A 4 -9.71 7.01 12.64
C THR A 4 -9.26 7.33 11.21
N ALA A 5 -8.19 8.11 11.00
CA ALA A 5 -7.77 8.50 9.65
C ALA A 5 -6.97 7.39 8.96
N TYR A 6 -5.99 6.79 9.65
CA TYR A 6 -5.22 5.64 9.13
C TYR A 6 -6.10 4.42 8.91
N LEU A 7 -6.96 4.08 9.91
CA LEU A 7 -7.93 2.99 9.79
C LEU A 7 -9.07 3.34 8.81
N LYS A 8 -9.45 4.60 8.66
CA LYS A 8 -10.41 5.02 7.63
C LYS A 8 -9.79 4.91 6.23
N ARG A 9 -8.54 5.32 6.02
CA ARG A 9 -7.84 5.14 4.73
C ARG A 9 -7.70 3.65 4.40
N LEU A 10 -7.30 2.80 5.34
CA LEU A 10 -7.27 1.33 5.16
C LEU A 10 -8.67 0.72 4.94
N ARG A 11 -9.72 1.19 5.65
CA ARG A 11 -11.10 0.69 5.45
C ARG A 11 -11.65 1.01 4.08
N HIS A 12 -11.33 2.16 3.50
CA HIS A 12 -11.78 2.50 2.14
C HIS A 12 -11.05 1.69 1.05
N ILE A 13 -9.83 1.25 1.31
CA ILE A 13 -9.06 0.40 0.39
C ILE A 13 -9.52 -1.07 0.48
N VAL A 14 -9.90 -1.55 1.69
CA VAL A 14 -10.26 -2.96 1.93
C VAL A 14 -11.77 -3.24 1.74
N LEU A 15 -12.65 -2.24 1.86
CA LEU A 15 -14.11 -2.41 1.75
C LEU A 15 -14.66 -2.44 0.30
N GLY A 16 -13.79 -2.31 -0.71
CA GLY A 16 -14.18 -2.47 -2.12
C GLY A 16 -14.28 -3.92 -2.63
N ALA A 17 -13.95 -4.92 -1.82
CA ALA A 17 -13.79 -6.31 -2.26
C ALA A 17 -14.88 -7.28 -1.78
N ALA A 18 -16.04 -6.81 -1.31
CA ALA A 18 -17.14 -7.71 -0.94
C ALA A 18 -18.45 -7.20 -1.54
N VAL A 19 -18.84 -7.73 -2.67
CA VAL A 19 -20.17 -8.17 -3.16
C VAL A 19 -20.07 -8.38 -4.66
N LEU A 20 -20.08 -9.62 -5.08
CA LEU A 20 -20.88 -10.18 -6.17
C LEU A 20 -20.53 -11.69 -6.33
N ALA A 21 -21.11 -12.51 -5.45
CA ALA A 21 -21.37 -13.90 -5.74
C ALA A 21 -22.90 -14.08 -5.78
N GLY A 22 -23.45 -14.18 -6.95
CA GLY A 22 -24.86 -14.44 -7.16
C GLY A 22 -25.09 -14.83 -8.61
N GLY A 23 -25.13 -16.15 -8.86
CA GLY A 23 -25.29 -16.70 -10.19
C GLY A 23 -26.71 -16.58 -10.74
N ALA A 24 -26.82 -16.63 -12.05
CA ALA A 24 -27.96 -17.22 -12.76
C ALA A 24 -27.49 -17.62 -14.15
N TRP A 25 -27.56 -18.92 -14.38
CA TRP A 25 -27.47 -19.53 -15.69
C TRP A 25 -28.77 -19.28 -16.44
N PHE A 26 -28.70 -18.71 -17.66
CA PHE A 26 -29.76 -18.86 -18.64
C PHE A 26 -29.12 -19.18 -19.99
N LEU A 27 -29.46 -20.41 -20.44
CA LEU A 27 -29.31 -20.84 -21.82
C LEU A 27 -30.42 -20.16 -22.67
N GLY A 28 -30.08 -19.69 -23.85
CA GLY A 28 -31.09 -19.28 -24.81
C GLY A 28 -30.53 -18.66 -26.09
N ALA A 29 -30.38 -19.52 -27.13
CA ALA A 29 -30.60 -19.24 -28.55
C ALA A 29 -29.97 -18.02 -29.23
N ALA A 30 -29.11 -18.28 -30.19
CA ALA A 30 -28.73 -17.35 -31.26
C ALA A 30 -29.88 -17.24 -32.31
N PRO A 31 -30.03 -16.08 -32.96
CA PRO A 31 -30.35 -16.08 -34.38
C PRO A 31 -29.40 -15.18 -35.21
N SER A 32 -28.94 -15.78 -36.27
CA SER A 32 -28.78 -15.31 -37.66
C SER A 32 -28.24 -13.90 -37.96
N LEU A 33 -27.16 -13.94 -38.69
CA LEU A 33 -26.58 -12.86 -39.51
C LEU A 33 -27.63 -12.13 -40.36
N VAL A 34 -27.58 -10.79 -40.30
CA VAL A 34 -27.95 -9.93 -41.43
C VAL A 34 -26.76 -8.98 -41.69
N LEU A 35 -26.12 -9.17 -42.81
CA LEU A 35 -25.18 -8.22 -43.40
C LEU A 35 -25.98 -7.01 -43.88
N ALA A 36 -25.77 -5.85 -43.29
CA ALA A 36 -26.06 -4.57 -43.90
C ALA A 36 -24.83 -3.70 -43.88
N SER A 37 -24.24 -3.56 -45.04
CA SER A 37 -23.22 -2.57 -45.38
C SER A 37 -23.89 -1.20 -45.41
N GLU A 38 -23.53 -0.33 -44.45
CA GLU A 38 -23.65 1.13 -44.66
C GLU A 38 -22.45 1.82 -44.02
N ALA A 39 -21.54 2.25 -44.88
CA ALA A 39 -20.50 3.18 -44.51
C ALA A 39 -21.18 4.56 -44.33
N SER A 40 -21.43 4.94 -43.08
CA SER A 40 -21.84 6.29 -42.72
C SER A 40 -20.70 7.01 -42.01
N SER A 41 -20.30 8.12 -42.58
CA SER A 41 -19.34 9.11 -42.10
C SER A 41 -19.46 9.31 -40.60
N LEU A 42 -18.38 9.01 -39.87
CA LEU A 42 -18.19 9.43 -38.48
C LEU A 42 -18.00 10.93 -38.46
N GLY A 43 -19.11 11.66 -38.33
CA GLY A 43 -19.08 13.05 -37.93
C GLY A 43 -18.56 13.17 -36.51
N ASP A 44 -17.72 14.14 -36.30
CA ASP A 44 -17.13 14.56 -35.03
C ASP A 44 -18.23 15.14 -34.12
N GLU A 45 -19.15 14.30 -33.61
CA GLU A 45 -20.16 14.76 -32.65
C GLU A 45 -19.54 14.88 -31.27
N PRO A 46 -19.60 16.05 -30.63
CA PRO A 46 -19.08 16.21 -29.28
C PRO A 46 -19.91 15.37 -28.30
N LEU A 47 -19.21 14.49 -27.53
CA LEU A 47 -19.80 13.64 -26.52
C LEU A 47 -20.79 14.38 -25.61
N PRO A 48 -21.94 13.78 -25.22
CA PRO A 48 -22.92 14.37 -24.32
C PRO A 48 -22.28 14.91 -23.04
N LYS A 49 -22.71 16.08 -22.57
CA LYS A 49 -22.17 16.76 -21.38
C LYS A 49 -22.19 15.87 -20.13
N GLU A 50 -23.19 15.02 -19.99
CA GLU A 50 -23.30 14.05 -18.88
C GLU A 50 -22.20 12.98 -18.88
N ARG A 51 -21.78 12.53 -20.07
CA ARG A 51 -20.68 11.57 -20.21
C ARG A 51 -19.35 12.18 -19.80
N ARG A 52 -19.10 13.45 -20.18
CA ARG A 52 -17.89 14.20 -19.80
C ARG A 52 -17.82 14.45 -18.30
N GLN A 53 -18.95 14.76 -17.64
CA GLN A 53 -19.01 14.96 -16.19
C GLN A 53 -18.76 13.66 -15.41
N ASN A 54 -19.27 12.53 -15.90
CA ASN A 54 -19.10 11.24 -15.27
C ASN A 54 -17.67 10.72 -15.41
N GLU A 55 -17.03 10.94 -16.56
CA GLU A 55 -15.62 10.60 -16.79
C GLU A 55 -14.68 11.49 -15.96
N SER A 56 -14.98 12.78 -15.82
CA SER A 56 -14.20 13.71 -14.98
C SER A 56 -14.27 13.31 -13.51
N GLY A 57 -15.45 13.01 -12.98
CA GLY A 57 -15.61 12.56 -11.58
C GLY A 57 -15.01 11.19 -11.30
N ALA A 58 -14.99 10.29 -12.29
CA ALA A 58 -14.33 8.99 -12.15
C ALA A 58 -12.80 9.12 -12.19
N ASN A 59 -12.28 10.06 -12.99
CA ASN A 59 -10.85 10.32 -13.09
C ASN A 59 -10.31 11.00 -11.82
N SER A 60 -11.03 11.98 -11.27
CA SER A 60 -10.70 12.62 -9.99
C SER A 60 -10.59 11.60 -8.88
N ARG A 61 -11.60 10.74 -8.68
CA ARG A 61 -11.58 9.67 -7.66
C ARG A 61 -10.45 8.65 -7.84
N ARG A 62 -9.94 8.46 -9.07
CA ARG A 62 -8.78 7.58 -9.32
C ARG A 62 -7.46 8.25 -8.93
N VAL A 63 -7.35 9.54 -9.20
CA VAL A 63 -6.18 10.35 -8.78
C VAL A 63 -6.11 10.36 -7.26
N ASP A 64 -7.22 10.65 -6.58
CA ASP A 64 -7.31 10.66 -5.11
C ASP A 64 -6.86 9.32 -4.51
N ARG A 65 -7.28 8.18 -5.07
CA ARG A 65 -6.87 6.84 -4.60
C ARG A 65 -5.38 6.53 -4.83
N ALA A 66 -4.82 7.01 -5.94
CA ALA A 66 -3.39 6.83 -6.21
C ALA A 66 -2.56 7.66 -5.23
N GLU A 67 -2.94 8.91 -5.00
CA GLU A 67 -2.30 9.81 -4.05
C GLU A 67 -2.39 9.25 -2.62
N ASP A 68 -3.57 8.79 -2.18
CA ASP A 68 -3.75 8.13 -0.88
C ASP A 68 -2.86 6.91 -0.70
N MET A 69 -2.70 6.08 -1.74
CA MET A 69 -1.81 4.92 -1.69
C MET A 69 -0.34 5.33 -1.59
N ILE A 70 0.09 6.32 -2.36
CA ILE A 70 1.46 6.82 -2.29
C ILE A 70 1.73 7.42 -0.91
N ALA A 71 0.80 8.21 -0.35
CA ALA A 71 0.91 8.76 0.99
C ALA A 71 1.04 7.65 2.06
N LEU A 72 0.20 6.61 1.97
CA LEU A 72 0.25 5.46 2.88
C LEU A 72 1.59 4.74 2.84
N LEU A 73 2.13 4.50 1.65
CA LEU A 73 3.40 3.80 1.47
C LEU A 73 4.58 4.68 1.91
N HIS A 74 4.54 5.96 1.60
CA HIS A 74 5.55 6.93 2.06
C HIS A 74 5.62 7.00 3.58
N GLU A 75 4.48 7.13 4.25
CA GLU A 75 4.37 7.09 5.71
C GLU A 75 4.91 5.77 6.27
N GLY A 76 4.48 4.62 5.72
CA GLY A 76 4.96 3.30 6.12
C GLY A 76 6.49 3.18 6.01
N ASN A 77 7.07 3.60 4.88
CA ASN A 77 8.52 3.60 4.69
C ASN A 77 9.25 4.45 5.76
N ARG A 78 8.73 5.64 6.06
CA ARG A 78 9.32 6.52 7.10
C ARG A 78 9.26 5.87 8.48
N MET A 79 8.11 5.33 8.87
CA MET A 79 7.94 4.67 10.17
C MET A 79 8.87 3.47 10.32
N GLU A 80 9.04 2.66 9.26
CA GLU A 80 9.92 1.50 9.31
C GLU A 80 11.40 1.91 9.35
N ILE A 81 11.80 2.99 8.68
CA ILE A 81 13.15 3.57 8.79
C ILE A 81 13.41 4.08 10.23
N GLU A 82 12.46 4.76 10.86
CA GLU A 82 12.59 5.20 12.25
C GLU A 82 12.65 4.02 13.23
N GLY A 83 11.82 2.98 13.01
CA GLY A 83 11.90 1.73 13.76
C GLY A 83 13.24 1.04 13.61
N ALA A 84 13.82 1.06 12.41
CA ALA A 84 15.15 0.52 12.14
C ALA A 84 16.26 1.30 12.88
N LYS A 85 16.17 2.63 12.97
CA LYS A 85 17.08 3.43 13.79
C LYS A 85 17.04 3.01 15.27
N LEU A 86 15.83 2.85 15.82
CA LEU A 86 15.67 2.34 17.19
C LEU A 86 16.29 0.94 17.36
N ALA A 87 16.19 0.09 16.34
CA ALA A 87 16.77 -1.24 16.39
C ALA A 87 18.30 -1.23 16.32
N LEU A 88 18.91 -0.25 15.68
CA LEU A 88 20.36 -0.06 15.72
C LEU A 88 20.83 0.42 17.11
N GLU A 89 20.02 1.23 17.79
CA GLU A 89 20.33 1.77 19.11
C GLU A 89 20.06 0.75 20.24
N LYS A 90 18.87 0.14 20.25
CA LYS A 90 18.36 -0.69 21.36
C LYS A 90 18.51 -2.19 21.14
N GLY A 91 18.64 -2.63 19.89
CA GLY A 91 18.73 -4.05 19.53
C GLY A 91 19.98 -4.68 20.12
N GLN A 92 19.81 -5.92 20.62
CA GLN A 92 20.91 -6.66 21.24
C GLN A 92 21.51 -7.69 20.29
N ALA A 93 20.66 -8.37 19.51
CA ALA A 93 21.11 -9.37 18.58
C ALA A 93 21.65 -8.75 17.28
N GLU A 94 22.85 -9.13 16.88
CA GLU A 94 23.51 -8.65 15.66
C GLU A 94 22.64 -8.89 14.41
N ARG A 95 21.91 -10.01 14.35
CA ARG A 95 20.96 -10.31 13.26
C ARG A 95 19.83 -9.29 13.15
N VAL A 96 19.39 -8.71 14.27
CA VAL A 96 18.36 -7.67 14.31
C VAL A 96 18.91 -6.34 13.80
N LYS A 97 20.13 -5.97 14.19
CA LYS A 97 20.82 -4.80 13.68
C LYS A 97 21.09 -4.90 12.18
N ASN A 98 21.54 -6.05 11.70
CA ASN A 98 21.75 -6.29 10.27
C ASN A 98 20.44 -6.22 9.47
N TYR A 99 19.35 -6.70 10.03
CA TYR A 99 18.02 -6.56 9.45
C TYR A 99 17.57 -5.09 9.40
N ALA A 100 17.81 -4.32 10.46
CA ALA A 100 17.52 -2.88 10.50
C ALA A 100 18.29 -2.10 9.42
N LEU A 101 19.56 -2.41 9.17
CA LEU A 101 20.34 -1.81 8.07
C LEU A 101 19.73 -2.18 6.71
N LEU A 102 19.32 -3.43 6.52
CA LEU A 102 18.64 -3.86 5.30
C LEU A 102 17.31 -3.14 5.09
N LEU A 103 16.49 -3.03 6.14
CA LEU A 103 15.23 -2.26 6.12
C LEU A 103 15.47 -0.83 5.68
N THR A 104 16.38 -0.12 6.34
CA THR A 104 16.70 1.28 6.01
C THR A 104 17.04 1.44 4.53
N LYS A 105 17.93 0.59 4.01
CA LYS A 105 18.36 0.64 2.61
C LYS A 105 17.20 0.40 1.64
N GLU A 106 16.42 -0.64 1.87
CA GLU A 106 15.35 -1.02 0.92
C GLU A 106 14.18 -0.01 0.99
N HIS A 107 13.79 0.45 2.19
CA HIS A 107 12.72 1.44 2.32
C HIS A 107 13.11 2.82 1.78
N GLN A 108 14.35 3.28 1.95
CA GLN A 108 14.82 4.51 1.30
C GLN A 108 14.75 4.41 -0.23
N ARG A 109 15.10 3.25 -0.80
CA ARG A 109 15.00 3.02 -2.24
C ARG A 109 13.54 3.00 -2.71
N CYS A 110 12.67 2.31 -1.99
CA CYS A 110 11.24 2.26 -2.29
C CYS A 110 10.61 3.64 -2.20
N ASP A 111 10.93 4.38 -1.16
CA ASP A 111 10.43 5.72 -0.92
C ASP A 111 10.82 6.71 -2.02
N LYS A 112 12.08 6.67 -2.46
CA LYS A 112 12.50 7.46 -3.61
C LYS A 112 11.66 7.18 -4.85
N GLN A 113 11.37 5.92 -5.14
CA GLN A 113 10.54 5.54 -6.29
C GLN A 113 9.09 6.04 -6.17
N LEU A 114 8.53 6.06 -4.94
CA LEU A 114 7.20 6.63 -4.66
C LEU A 114 7.19 8.14 -4.91
N MET A 115 8.21 8.84 -4.44
CA MET A 115 8.32 10.29 -4.62
C MET A 115 8.57 10.67 -6.08
N ASP A 116 9.41 9.91 -6.81
CA ASP A 116 9.61 10.10 -8.25
C ASP A 116 8.28 9.95 -9.03
N TYR A 117 7.45 8.96 -8.65
CA TYR A 117 6.12 8.77 -9.24
C TYR A 117 5.17 9.92 -8.88
N ALA A 118 5.16 10.35 -7.62
CA ALA A 118 4.32 11.46 -7.16
C ALA A 118 4.64 12.76 -7.92
N ASP A 119 5.92 13.06 -8.12
CA ASP A 119 6.37 14.21 -8.90
C ASP A 119 5.94 14.12 -10.37
N GLN A 120 6.08 12.94 -10.98
CA GLN A 120 5.66 12.69 -12.36
C GLN A 120 4.14 12.88 -12.53
N LYS A 121 3.35 12.53 -11.52
CA LYS A 121 1.89 12.69 -11.50
C LYS A 121 1.45 14.07 -10.98
N GLN A 122 2.38 14.92 -10.55
CA GLN A 122 2.12 16.24 -9.98
C GLN A 122 1.22 16.22 -8.73
N PHE A 123 1.39 15.19 -7.87
CA PHE A 123 0.69 15.12 -6.60
C PHE A 123 1.17 16.21 -5.66
N ASP A 124 0.26 16.75 -4.84
CA ASP A 124 0.63 17.73 -3.83
C ASP A 124 1.42 17.06 -2.70
N ARG A 125 2.71 17.41 -2.57
CA ARG A 125 3.58 16.85 -1.54
C ARG A 125 3.05 17.08 -0.12
N ARG A 126 2.29 18.15 0.11
CA ARG A 126 1.66 18.40 1.42
C ARG A 126 0.68 17.29 1.79
N ASN A 127 -0.12 16.81 0.84
CA ASN A 127 -1.04 15.70 1.07
C ASN A 127 -0.32 14.38 1.39
N LEU A 128 0.89 14.19 0.85
CA LEU A 128 1.72 13.02 1.13
C LEU A 128 2.37 13.11 2.52
N GLU A 129 2.58 14.31 3.00
CA GLU A 129 3.25 14.59 4.26
C GLU A 129 2.31 14.80 5.45
N ASP A 130 1.04 15.10 5.21
CA ASP A 130 0.03 15.39 6.27
C ASP A 130 -0.33 14.16 7.12
N GLY A 131 0.13 12.95 6.75
CA GLY A 131 0.02 11.72 7.57
C GLY A 131 0.92 11.72 8.82
N LYS A 132 1.62 12.79 9.12
CA LYS A 132 2.79 12.86 10.02
C LYS A 132 2.52 12.86 11.52
N GLN A 133 1.31 12.71 12.00
CA GLN A 133 1.10 12.62 13.44
C GLN A 133 1.32 11.17 13.90
N GLU A 134 2.51 10.90 14.47
CA GLU A 134 2.72 9.72 15.32
C GLU A 134 1.64 9.70 16.40
N GLU A 135 0.83 8.66 16.38
CA GLU A 135 -0.12 8.44 17.47
C GLU A 135 0.66 8.08 18.73
N ALA A 136 0.31 8.69 19.86
CA ALA A 136 0.93 8.40 21.16
C ALA A 136 0.95 6.91 21.53
N ASP A 137 0.09 6.10 20.90
CA ASP A 137 0.00 4.64 21.07
C ASP A 137 0.39 3.87 19.79
N GLY A 138 1.07 4.52 18.84
CA GLY A 138 1.49 3.91 17.58
C GLY A 138 2.51 2.78 17.73
N PRO A 139 2.72 1.96 16.68
CA PRO A 139 3.69 0.86 16.72
C PRO A 139 5.10 1.33 17.07
N LEU A 140 5.51 2.49 16.56
CA LEU A 140 6.84 3.05 16.80
C LEU A 140 6.99 3.51 18.25
N GLU A 141 5.97 4.16 18.82
CA GLU A 141 6.00 4.60 20.22
C GLU A 141 6.05 3.39 21.18
N ARG A 142 5.30 2.35 20.89
CA ARG A 142 5.43 1.08 21.65
C ARG A 142 6.82 0.46 21.59
N LEU A 143 7.58 0.66 20.51
CA LEU A 143 8.98 0.24 20.42
C LEU A 143 9.91 1.16 21.21
N ARG A 144 9.65 2.48 21.22
CA ARG A 144 10.45 3.47 21.98
C ARG A 144 10.49 3.14 23.47
N VAL A 145 9.36 2.78 24.05
CA VAL A 145 9.23 2.47 25.49
C VAL A 145 9.64 1.05 25.87
N ARG A 146 9.93 0.17 24.90
CA ARG A 146 10.35 -1.22 25.18
C ARG A 146 11.70 -1.27 25.86
N GLN A 147 11.78 -2.14 26.87
CA GLN A 147 13.06 -2.50 27.50
C GLN A 147 13.93 -3.30 26.53
N PRO A 148 15.27 -3.16 26.59
CA PRO A 148 16.19 -3.83 25.66
C PRO A 148 15.98 -5.34 25.57
N GLN A 149 15.69 -6.02 26.70
CA GLN A 149 15.50 -7.47 26.76
C GLN A 149 14.35 -7.98 25.88
N ASN A 150 13.32 -7.15 25.68
CA ASN A 150 12.11 -7.50 24.92
C ASN A 150 12.04 -6.76 23.58
N PHE A 151 13.05 -5.93 23.26
CA PHE A 151 13.03 -5.06 22.09
C PHE A 151 13.14 -5.85 20.79
N ASP A 152 14.13 -6.70 20.65
CA ASP A 152 14.46 -7.42 19.42
C ASP A 152 13.25 -8.16 18.86
N ARG A 153 12.60 -8.94 19.71
CA ARG A 153 11.43 -9.70 19.30
C ARG A 153 10.24 -8.82 18.96
N ALA A 154 10.00 -7.76 19.75
CA ALA A 154 8.90 -6.81 19.51
C ALA A 154 9.10 -6.05 18.19
N PHE A 155 10.32 -5.63 17.90
CA PHE A 155 10.69 -4.97 16.66
C PHE A 155 10.45 -5.88 15.44
N ILE A 156 10.99 -7.10 15.46
CA ILE A 156 10.82 -8.03 14.33
C ILE A 156 9.35 -8.39 14.12
N LEU A 157 8.57 -8.61 15.18
CA LEU A 157 7.13 -8.88 15.08
C LEU A 157 6.38 -7.69 14.47
N ALA A 158 6.73 -6.46 14.86
CA ALA A 158 6.13 -5.26 14.29
C ALA A 158 6.41 -5.17 12.78
N MET A 159 7.66 -5.32 12.36
CA MET A 159 8.05 -5.26 10.95
C MET A 159 7.36 -6.36 10.10
N VAL A 160 7.35 -7.61 10.57
CA VAL A 160 6.66 -8.71 9.87
C VAL A 160 5.17 -8.41 9.67
N ARG A 161 4.51 -7.84 10.69
CA ARG A 161 3.09 -7.47 10.64
C ARG A 161 2.84 -6.32 9.67
N GLU A 162 3.64 -5.26 9.74
CA GLU A 162 3.47 -4.09 8.88
C GLU A 162 3.74 -4.45 7.40
N HIS A 163 4.77 -5.24 7.10
CA HIS A 163 4.98 -5.76 5.74
C HIS A 163 3.79 -6.59 5.25
N GLY A 164 3.17 -7.44 6.11
CA GLY A 164 1.97 -8.19 5.74
C GLY A 164 0.83 -7.28 5.30
N LYS A 165 0.50 -6.28 6.12
CA LYS A 165 -0.55 -5.29 5.81
C LYS A 165 -0.26 -4.53 4.51
N MET A 166 1.00 -4.14 4.31
CA MET A 166 1.41 -3.39 3.14
C MET A 166 1.31 -4.23 1.87
N ILE A 167 1.71 -5.51 1.91
CA ILE A 167 1.55 -6.46 0.79
C ILE A 167 0.08 -6.61 0.41
N ASP A 168 -0.83 -6.71 1.39
CA ASP A 168 -2.26 -6.80 1.15
C ASP A 168 -2.80 -5.51 0.49
N ALA A 169 -2.40 -4.35 1.00
CA ALA A 169 -2.79 -3.05 0.45
C ALA A 169 -2.30 -2.85 -0.99
N LEU A 170 -1.03 -3.19 -1.28
CA LEU A 170 -0.48 -3.16 -2.64
C LEU A 170 -1.27 -4.08 -3.57
N THR A 171 -1.58 -5.29 -3.12
CA THR A 171 -2.28 -6.29 -3.93
C THR A 171 -3.68 -5.81 -4.30
N SER A 172 -4.44 -5.30 -3.33
CA SER A 172 -5.78 -4.73 -3.57
C SER A 172 -5.72 -3.56 -4.53
N THR A 173 -4.80 -2.61 -4.31
CA THR A 173 -4.65 -1.43 -5.19
C THR A 173 -4.28 -1.82 -6.62
N MET A 174 -3.38 -2.80 -6.81
CA MET A 174 -3.02 -3.28 -8.15
C MET A 174 -4.20 -3.92 -8.89
N GLN A 175 -5.12 -4.58 -8.17
CA GLN A 175 -6.33 -5.18 -8.76
C GLN A 175 -7.35 -4.11 -9.17
N GLU A 176 -7.50 -3.05 -8.37
CA GLU A 176 -8.51 -2.02 -8.57
C GLU A 176 -8.04 -0.89 -9.50
N SER A 177 -6.74 -0.61 -9.54
CA SER A 177 -6.19 0.51 -10.30
C SER A 177 -6.18 0.24 -11.80
N ARG A 178 -6.57 1.26 -12.58
CA ARG A 178 -6.40 1.30 -14.03
C ARG A 178 -5.13 2.07 -14.47
N ASP A 179 -4.45 2.72 -13.52
CA ASP A 179 -3.16 3.38 -13.79
C ASP A 179 -2.06 2.33 -13.95
N THR A 180 -1.57 2.18 -15.17
CA THR A 180 -0.54 1.19 -15.52
C THR A 180 0.79 1.50 -14.85
N ASP A 181 1.12 2.79 -14.66
CA ASP A 181 2.38 3.20 -14.05
C ASP A 181 2.35 2.92 -12.54
N LEU A 182 1.22 3.23 -11.88
CA LEU A 182 1.01 2.86 -10.48
C LEU A 182 1.12 1.34 -10.29
N ARG A 183 0.43 0.56 -11.10
CA ARG A 183 0.52 -0.91 -11.01
C ARG A 183 1.95 -1.42 -11.20
N ARG A 184 2.72 -0.84 -12.13
CA ARG A 184 4.13 -1.20 -12.36
C ARG A 184 4.99 -0.84 -11.16
N LEU A 185 4.80 0.33 -10.58
CA LEU A 185 5.48 0.77 -9.37
C LEU A 185 5.22 -0.20 -8.21
N LEU A 186 3.95 -0.48 -7.91
CA LEU A 186 3.54 -1.36 -6.81
C LEU A 186 4.02 -2.81 -7.03
N ALA A 187 3.96 -3.31 -8.28
CA ALA A 187 4.50 -4.63 -8.63
C ALA A 187 6.01 -4.73 -8.42
N GLY A 188 6.75 -3.62 -8.57
CA GLY A 188 8.18 -3.56 -8.26
C GLY A 188 8.50 -3.52 -6.76
N GLN A 189 7.61 -2.96 -5.93
CA GLN A 189 7.80 -2.86 -4.48
C GLN A 189 7.39 -4.12 -3.73
N ARG A 190 6.33 -4.79 -4.18
CA ARG A 190 5.80 -6.00 -3.54
C ARG A 190 6.85 -7.06 -3.21
N PRO A 191 7.72 -7.51 -4.16
CA PRO A 191 8.73 -8.53 -3.86
C PRO A 191 9.77 -8.07 -2.82
N VAL A 192 9.99 -6.76 -2.68
CA VAL A 192 10.87 -6.21 -1.64
C VAL A 192 10.25 -6.44 -0.26
N LEU A 193 8.97 -6.09 -0.10
CA LEU A 193 8.23 -6.30 1.16
C LEU A 193 8.12 -7.79 1.50
N GLU A 194 7.86 -8.66 0.51
CA GLU A 194 7.82 -10.12 0.70
C GLU A 194 9.17 -10.67 1.18
N LYS A 195 10.28 -10.20 0.58
CA LYS A 195 11.64 -10.56 1.00
C LYS A 195 11.95 -10.11 2.42
N LEU A 196 11.61 -8.87 2.77
CA LEU A 196 11.83 -8.32 4.10
C LEU A 196 10.97 -9.04 5.15
N LYS A 197 9.69 -9.30 4.85
CA LYS A 197 8.81 -10.10 5.71
C LYS A 197 9.40 -11.48 5.99
N LYS A 198 9.79 -12.21 4.95
CA LYS A 198 10.40 -13.54 5.07
C LYS A 198 11.70 -13.53 5.88
N ALA A 199 12.54 -12.49 5.68
CA ALA A 199 13.77 -12.32 6.47
C ALA A 199 13.45 -12.08 7.96
N GLY A 200 12.46 -11.24 8.27
CA GLY A 200 11.97 -11.01 9.62
C GLY A 200 11.45 -12.30 10.28
N GLU A 201 10.62 -13.07 9.57
CA GLU A 201 10.11 -14.37 10.06
C GLU A 201 11.25 -15.35 10.38
N ALA A 202 12.28 -15.42 9.53
CA ALA A 202 13.44 -16.28 9.77
C ALA A 202 14.27 -15.84 10.99
N ILE A 203 14.35 -14.53 11.24
CA ILE A 203 15.00 -13.98 12.44
C ILE A 203 14.16 -14.31 13.68
N LEU A 204 12.86 -14.09 13.61
CA LEU A 204 11.92 -14.33 14.72
C LEU A 204 11.98 -15.78 15.21
N ALA A 205 12.09 -16.74 14.29
CA ALA A 205 12.23 -18.16 14.61
C ALA A 205 13.52 -18.50 15.38
N ARG A 206 14.52 -17.61 15.36
CA ARG A 206 15.83 -17.80 16.02
C ARG A 206 16.02 -16.90 17.24
N LEU A 207 15.07 -16.02 17.53
CA LEU A 207 15.09 -15.23 18.75
C LEU A 207 14.46 -16.02 19.89
N PRO A 208 14.99 -15.89 21.12
CA PRO A 208 14.39 -16.53 22.28
C PRO A 208 12.94 -16.12 22.42
N ALA A 209 12.08 -17.05 22.86
CA ALA A 209 10.75 -16.68 23.30
C ALA A 209 10.92 -15.66 24.45
N ASN A 210 10.08 -14.59 24.45
CA ASN A 210 10.12 -13.67 25.59
C ASN A 210 9.88 -14.51 26.86
N SER A 211 10.81 -14.46 27.79
CA SER A 211 10.47 -14.74 29.18
C SER A 211 9.47 -13.66 29.58
N GLU A 212 8.19 -14.01 29.68
CA GLU A 212 7.22 -13.13 30.35
C GLU A 212 7.74 -12.87 31.77
N PRO A 213 7.66 -11.62 32.24
CA PRO A 213 8.00 -11.30 33.61
C PRO A 213 7.04 -11.94 34.57
#